data_590c8a2aa2b12c21be9d6c5605ed7d87
#
_entry.id   590c8a2aa2b12c21be9d6c5605ed7d87
#
_cell.length_a   1.000
_cell.length_b   1.000
_cell.length_c   1.000
_cell.angle_alpha   90.00
_cell.angle_beta   90.00
_cell.angle_gamma   90.00
#
_symmetry.space_group_name_H-M   'P 1'
#
loop_
_entity.id
_entity.type
_entity.pdbx_description
1 polymer ?
#
loop_
_entity_poly.entity_id
_entity_poly.type
_entity_poly.pdbx_seq_one_letter_code
_entity_poly.pdbx_strand_id
1 'polypeptide(L)'
;RSLKNFGENEIFLINVERKFLPFRKKFDYVLKTDNVPKIQRSLLKMPTKTAVIDDAGYILTNRYMREKGQVKNTFETYDNIGNDFWSLFEFIKAELPDDVIVYIIMHEETDDYNNTKLKMMGKVLEQKVCVEGMVSIALRCITDEEGHHFVTNSGGKDISKSPEEMFENLIIDNDLKVVDTAIREYYGI
;
A
#
# COMPACT_ATOMS: atom_id res chain seq x y z
N ARG A 1 -9.69 -7.91 -3.22
CA ARG A 1 -9.90 -9.21 -3.92
C ARG A 1 -8.59 -10.00 -4.05
N SER A 2 -7.49 -9.34 -4.30
CA SER A 2 -6.16 -9.94 -4.48
C SER A 2 -5.64 -10.79 -3.32
N LEU A 3 -6.24 -10.67 -2.13
CA LEU A 3 -5.86 -11.43 -0.93
C LEU A 3 -6.55 -12.79 -0.81
N LYS A 4 -7.48 -13.14 -1.71
CA LYS A 4 -8.36 -14.31 -1.57
C LYS A 4 -7.62 -15.65 -1.46
N ASN A 5 -6.43 -15.77 -2.05
CA ASN A 5 -5.66 -17.00 -2.14
C ASN A 5 -4.61 -17.18 -1.02
N PHE A 6 -4.37 -16.15 -0.20
CA PHE A 6 -3.59 -16.35 1.03
C PHE A 6 -4.34 -17.25 2.03
N GLY A 7 -3.63 -18.09 2.79
CA GLY A 7 -4.16 -18.79 3.95
C GLY A 7 -4.61 -17.82 5.06
N GLU A 8 -5.46 -18.28 5.96
CA GLU A 8 -6.03 -17.46 7.04
C GLU A 8 -4.95 -16.91 7.99
N ASN A 9 -3.84 -17.65 8.16
CA ASN A 9 -2.72 -17.32 9.05
C ASN A 9 -1.45 -16.85 8.29
N GLU A 10 -1.51 -16.62 6.98
CA GLU A 10 -0.33 -16.26 6.18
C GLU A 10 -0.03 -14.78 6.15
N ILE A 11 -1.02 -13.92 6.40
CA ILE A 11 -0.84 -12.47 6.35
C ILE A 11 -1.27 -11.78 7.65
N PHE A 12 -0.64 -10.66 7.93
CA PHE A 12 -1.09 -9.69 8.92
C PHE A 12 -1.82 -8.55 8.21
N LEU A 13 -3.15 -8.50 8.33
CA LEU A 13 -3.99 -7.50 7.66
C LEU A 13 -4.21 -6.28 8.54
N ILE A 14 -3.75 -5.11 8.09
CA ILE A 14 -4.05 -3.82 8.68
C ILE A 14 -5.17 -3.18 7.86
N ASN A 15 -6.40 -3.27 8.36
CA ASN A 15 -7.61 -2.76 7.73
C ASN A 15 -7.89 -1.33 8.25
N VAL A 16 -7.42 -0.34 7.51
CA VAL A 16 -7.45 1.07 7.89
C VAL A 16 -8.89 1.58 8.04
N GLU A 17 -9.73 1.29 7.05
CA GLU A 17 -11.14 1.73 7.00
C GLU A 17 -12.12 0.81 7.72
N ARG A 18 -11.64 -0.29 8.30
CA ARG A 18 -12.47 -1.25 9.07
C ARG A 18 -13.61 -1.87 8.26
N LYS A 19 -13.51 -1.88 6.93
CA LYS A 19 -14.48 -2.44 6.01
C LYS A 19 -14.48 -3.97 6.05
N PHE A 20 -15.59 -4.58 5.63
CA PHE A 20 -15.62 -6.00 5.36
C PHE A 20 -14.86 -6.32 4.06
N LEU A 21 -14.20 -7.48 4.04
CA LEU A 21 -13.55 -7.97 2.82
C LEU A 21 -14.61 -8.27 1.74
N PRO A 22 -14.30 -8.03 0.45
CA PRO A 22 -15.24 -8.28 -0.65
C PRO A 22 -15.33 -9.77 -1.05
N PHE A 23 -14.90 -10.68 -0.18
CA PHE A 23 -14.94 -12.14 -0.35
C PHE A 23 -15.11 -12.84 1.00
N ARG A 24 -15.57 -14.11 0.94
CA ARG A 24 -15.86 -14.90 2.15
C ARG A 24 -14.58 -15.54 2.70
N LYS A 25 -13.78 -14.76 3.42
CA LYS A 25 -12.62 -15.24 4.16
C LYS A 25 -12.43 -14.42 5.43
N LYS A 26 -11.88 -15.05 6.46
CA LYS A 26 -11.40 -14.38 7.67
C LYS A 26 -9.91 -14.62 7.78
N PHE A 27 -9.16 -13.61 8.15
CA PHE A 27 -7.75 -13.75 8.51
C PHE A 27 -7.62 -13.78 10.03
N ASP A 28 -6.67 -14.56 10.53
CA ASP A 28 -6.43 -14.72 11.96
C ASP A 28 -5.82 -13.46 12.57
N TYR A 29 -4.98 -12.78 11.79
CA TYR A 29 -4.23 -11.61 12.25
C TYR A 29 -4.75 -10.35 11.58
N VAL A 30 -5.66 -9.65 12.25
CA VAL A 30 -6.28 -8.42 11.73
C VAL A 30 -6.16 -7.29 12.75
N LEU A 31 -5.57 -6.17 12.32
CA LEU A 31 -5.53 -4.92 13.06
C LEU A 31 -6.41 -3.88 12.37
N LYS A 32 -7.36 -3.28 13.11
CA LYS A 32 -8.24 -2.22 12.59
C LYS A 32 -7.79 -0.87 13.16
N THR A 33 -7.00 -0.12 12.39
CA THR A 33 -6.47 1.18 12.83
C THR A 33 -5.92 2.00 11.67
N ASP A 34 -5.98 3.32 11.79
CA ASP A 34 -5.35 4.32 10.95
C ASP A 34 -4.23 5.09 11.69
N ASN A 35 -3.84 4.62 12.87
CA ASN A 35 -2.82 5.25 13.71
C ASN A 35 -1.43 4.70 13.36
N VAL A 36 -0.57 5.53 12.75
CA VAL A 36 0.76 5.12 12.27
C VAL A 36 1.63 4.53 13.39
N PRO A 37 1.81 5.15 14.57
CA PRO A 37 2.59 4.55 15.65
C PRO A 37 2.06 3.18 16.12
N LYS A 38 0.76 2.95 16.04
CA LYS A 38 0.17 1.64 16.38
C LYS A 38 0.46 0.62 15.27
N ILE A 39 0.40 1.03 14.00
CA ILE A 39 0.76 0.19 12.85
C ILE A 39 2.22 -0.26 12.99
N GLN A 40 3.16 0.68 13.16
CA GLN A 40 4.59 0.41 13.31
C GLN A 40 4.88 -0.60 14.43
N ARG A 41 4.35 -0.36 15.64
CA ARG A 41 4.51 -1.28 16.77
C ARG A 41 3.93 -2.68 16.53
N SER A 42 2.86 -2.76 15.74
CA SER A 42 2.23 -4.04 15.44
C SER A 42 2.98 -4.82 14.35
N LEU A 43 3.57 -4.12 13.38
CA LEU A 43 4.44 -4.74 12.37
C LEU A 43 5.66 -5.41 13.00
N LEU A 44 6.29 -4.81 14.02
CA LEU A 44 7.41 -5.44 14.76
C LEU A 44 7.04 -6.75 15.48
N LYS A 45 5.77 -6.95 15.77
CA LYS A 45 5.28 -8.08 16.58
C LYS A 45 4.40 -9.05 15.77
N MET A 46 4.25 -8.80 14.48
CA MET A 46 3.40 -9.67 13.65
C MET A 46 3.99 -11.08 13.54
N PRO A 47 3.15 -12.11 13.54
CA PRO A 47 3.60 -13.50 13.47
C PRO A 47 3.86 -13.98 12.03
N THR A 48 3.67 -13.13 11.03
CA THR A 48 3.75 -13.48 9.61
C THR A 48 4.91 -12.74 8.93
N LYS A 49 5.34 -13.24 7.78
CA LYS A 49 6.34 -12.58 6.94
C LYS A 49 5.74 -11.69 5.85
N THR A 50 4.41 -11.65 5.77
CA THR A 50 3.68 -10.80 4.84
C THR A 50 2.67 -9.96 5.62
N ALA A 51 2.71 -8.64 5.42
CA ALA A 51 1.72 -7.70 5.93
C ALA A 51 1.01 -6.99 4.76
N VAL A 52 -0.23 -6.62 5.01
CA VAL A 52 -1.04 -5.83 4.05
C VAL A 52 -1.66 -4.65 4.78
N ILE A 53 -1.38 -3.44 4.33
CA ILE A 53 -2.03 -2.20 4.79
C ILE A 53 -3.08 -1.84 3.74
N ASP A 54 -4.32 -2.18 4.03
CA ASP A 54 -5.46 -1.97 3.12
C ASP A 54 -6.05 -0.58 3.30
N ASP A 55 -6.31 0.10 2.17
CA ASP A 55 -6.83 1.47 2.14
C ASP A 55 -5.89 2.52 2.80
N ALA A 56 -4.55 2.37 2.65
CA ALA A 56 -3.56 3.19 3.35
C ALA A 56 -3.69 4.71 3.12
N GLY A 57 -4.22 5.15 1.98
CA GLY A 57 -4.49 6.56 1.71
C GLY A 57 -5.44 7.22 2.72
N TYR A 58 -6.31 6.44 3.37
CA TYR A 58 -7.21 6.94 4.41
C TYR A 58 -6.49 7.26 5.74
N ILE A 59 -5.27 6.80 5.95
CA ILE A 59 -4.44 7.25 7.08
C ILE A 59 -4.31 8.78 7.03
N LEU A 60 -4.01 9.32 5.84
CA LEU A 60 -3.90 10.76 5.61
C LEU A 60 -5.25 11.47 5.80
N THR A 61 -6.27 10.98 5.11
CA THR A 61 -7.60 11.60 5.09
C THR A 61 -8.25 11.63 6.47
N ASN A 62 -8.24 10.51 7.18
CA ASN A 62 -8.85 10.40 8.50
C ASN A 62 -8.16 11.30 9.52
N ARG A 63 -6.83 11.37 9.47
CA ARG A 63 -6.09 12.26 10.35
C ARG A 63 -6.39 13.72 10.07
N TYR A 64 -6.36 14.14 8.81
CA TYR A 64 -6.73 15.49 8.42
C TYR A 64 -8.14 15.85 8.89
N MET A 65 -9.12 14.97 8.67
CA MET A 65 -10.51 15.24 9.07
C MET A 65 -10.68 15.36 10.59
N ARG A 66 -9.84 14.70 11.38
CA ARG A 66 -9.82 14.85 12.84
C ARG A 66 -9.15 16.15 13.30
N GLU A 67 -8.09 16.57 12.61
CA GLU A 67 -7.25 17.70 13.04
C GLU A 67 -7.67 19.04 12.42
N LYS A 68 -8.40 19.02 11.29
CA LYS A 68 -8.87 20.24 10.65
C LYS A 68 -9.74 21.07 11.62
N GLY A 69 -9.40 22.35 11.73
CA GLY A 69 -10.11 23.29 12.63
C GLY A 69 -9.62 23.25 14.08
N GLN A 70 -8.74 22.34 14.47
CA GLN A 70 -8.10 22.31 15.79
C GLN A 70 -6.75 23.06 15.81
N VAL A 71 -6.09 23.13 14.65
CA VAL A 71 -4.80 23.78 14.48
C VAL A 71 -4.99 25.11 13.74
N LYS A 72 -4.37 26.19 14.23
CA LYS A 72 -4.47 27.53 13.61
C LYS A 72 -3.73 27.60 12.27
N ASN A 73 -2.75 26.72 12.03
CA ASN A 73 -1.93 26.71 10.83
C ASN A 73 -2.20 25.43 9.99
N THR A 74 -2.92 25.59 8.89
CA THR A 74 -3.25 24.49 7.97
C THR A 74 -1.99 23.85 7.34
N PHE A 75 -0.93 24.60 7.08
CA PHE A 75 0.32 24.07 6.53
C PHE A 75 1.01 23.12 7.52
N GLU A 76 1.05 23.50 8.80
CA GLU A 76 1.64 22.65 9.85
C GLU A 76 0.87 21.32 9.98
N THR A 77 -0.44 21.35 9.85
CA THR A 77 -1.26 20.14 9.83
C THR A 77 -0.89 19.22 8.67
N TYR A 78 -0.74 19.75 7.45
CA TYR A 78 -0.32 18.94 6.30
C TYR A 78 1.10 18.40 6.45
N ASP A 79 2.04 19.19 6.95
CA ASP A 79 3.41 18.76 7.17
C ASP A 79 3.48 17.62 8.18
N ASN A 80 2.76 17.70 9.29
CA ASN A 80 2.72 16.66 10.31
C ASN A 80 2.09 15.36 9.80
N ILE A 81 1.02 15.46 9.02
CA ILE A 81 0.36 14.31 8.40
C ILE A 81 1.29 13.65 7.40
N GLY A 82 1.96 14.45 6.56
CA GLY A 82 2.94 13.97 5.60
C GLY A 82 4.13 13.27 6.24
N ASN A 83 4.70 13.87 7.30
CA ASN A 83 5.80 13.29 8.05
C ASN A 83 5.44 11.94 8.68
N ASP A 84 4.25 11.80 9.25
CA ASP A 84 3.82 10.52 9.83
C ASP A 84 3.64 9.44 8.75
N PHE A 85 3.06 9.81 7.60
CA PHE A 85 2.90 8.86 6.50
C PHE A 85 4.24 8.45 5.90
N TRP A 86 5.14 9.42 5.66
CA TRP A 86 6.51 9.15 5.24
C TRP A 86 7.26 8.28 6.25
N SER A 87 7.10 8.55 7.56
CA SER A 87 7.75 7.79 8.62
C SER A 87 7.34 6.31 8.64
N LEU A 88 6.15 5.97 8.14
CA LEU A 88 5.73 4.58 8.01
C LEU A 88 6.59 3.82 6.99
N PHE A 89 6.90 4.43 5.85
CA PHE A 89 7.76 3.84 4.83
C PHE A 89 9.20 3.72 5.32
N GLU A 90 9.74 4.77 5.96
CA GLU A 90 11.09 4.73 6.53
C GLU A 90 11.21 3.65 7.60
N PHE A 91 10.20 3.53 8.45
CA PHE A 91 10.14 2.50 9.48
C PHE A 91 10.15 1.08 8.87
N ILE A 92 9.34 0.84 7.83
CA ILE A 92 9.29 -0.46 7.15
C ILE A 92 10.67 -0.83 6.59
N LYS A 93 11.37 0.12 5.97
CA LYS A 93 12.70 -0.11 5.39
C LYS A 93 13.80 -0.31 6.44
N ALA A 94 13.73 0.41 7.56
CA ALA A 94 14.80 0.43 8.54
C ALA A 94 14.67 -0.61 9.65
N GLU A 95 13.44 -0.98 10.02
CA GLU A 95 13.18 -1.72 11.25
C GLU A 95 12.67 -3.15 11.01
N LEU A 96 12.14 -3.45 9.82
CA LEU A 96 11.66 -4.80 9.53
C LEU A 96 12.77 -5.66 8.91
N PRO A 97 12.77 -6.97 9.19
CA PRO A 97 13.69 -7.91 8.54
C PRO A 97 13.52 -7.94 7.02
N ASP A 98 14.60 -8.22 6.28
CA ASP A 98 14.62 -8.23 4.81
C ASP A 98 13.66 -9.27 4.18
N ASP A 99 13.29 -10.32 4.92
CA ASP A 99 12.35 -11.36 4.49
C ASP A 99 10.88 -11.01 4.76
N VAL A 100 10.61 -9.78 5.25
CA VAL A 100 9.26 -9.26 5.47
C VAL A 100 8.81 -8.43 4.28
N ILE A 101 7.67 -8.79 3.68
CA ILE A 101 7.04 -8.04 2.61
C ILE A 101 5.83 -7.28 3.16
N VAL A 102 5.77 -5.98 2.90
CA VAL A 102 4.62 -5.13 3.28
C VAL A 102 3.96 -4.59 2.02
N TYR A 103 2.75 -5.02 1.74
CA TYR A 103 1.91 -4.48 0.68
C TYR A 103 1.14 -3.26 1.19
N ILE A 104 1.25 -2.15 0.50
CA ILE A 104 0.52 -0.91 0.83
C ILE A 104 -0.45 -0.64 -0.31
N ILE A 105 -1.74 -0.80 -0.03
CA ILE A 105 -2.81 -0.65 -1.02
C ILE A 105 -3.37 0.77 -0.91
N MET A 106 -3.34 1.48 -2.03
CA MET A 106 -3.82 2.86 -2.13
C MET A 106 -4.72 3.03 -3.36
N HIS A 107 -5.58 4.04 -3.32
CA HIS A 107 -6.35 4.47 -4.48
C HIS A 107 -5.45 5.25 -5.46
N GLU A 108 -5.80 5.18 -6.74
CA GLU A 108 -5.21 5.99 -7.79
C GLU A 108 -6.12 7.16 -8.16
N GLU A 109 -5.55 8.15 -8.83
CA GLU A 109 -6.26 9.21 -9.54
C GLU A 109 -5.60 9.47 -10.89
N THR A 110 -6.37 10.03 -11.82
CA THR A 110 -5.88 10.41 -13.15
C THR A 110 -5.78 11.93 -13.22
N ASP A 111 -4.64 12.45 -13.68
CA ASP A 111 -4.43 13.87 -13.88
C ASP A 111 -5.05 14.39 -15.19
N ASP A 112 -4.98 15.71 -15.42
CA ASP A 112 -5.53 16.37 -16.61
C ASP A 112 -4.80 15.94 -17.91
N TYR A 113 -3.64 15.31 -17.83
CA TYR A 113 -2.84 14.77 -18.93
C TYR A 113 -3.06 13.28 -19.15
N ASN A 114 -4.01 12.69 -18.43
CA ASN A 114 -4.34 11.28 -18.47
C ASN A 114 -3.21 10.34 -17.96
N ASN A 115 -2.37 10.86 -17.06
CA ASN A 115 -1.43 10.03 -16.33
C ASN A 115 -2.07 9.56 -15.02
N THR A 116 -1.86 8.29 -14.69
CA THR A 116 -2.34 7.70 -13.46
C THR A 116 -1.26 7.77 -12.38
N LYS A 117 -1.62 8.25 -11.19
CA LYS A 117 -0.76 8.38 -10.03
C LYS A 117 -1.47 7.95 -8.76
N LEU A 118 -0.74 7.79 -7.66
CA LEU A 118 -1.34 7.56 -6.35
C LEU A 118 -2.15 8.78 -5.91
N LYS A 119 -3.35 8.52 -5.39
CA LYS A 119 -4.18 9.56 -4.81
C LYS A 119 -3.64 9.98 -3.46
N MET A 120 -3.05 11.17 -3.42
CA MET A 120 -2.55 11.80 -2.20
C MET A 120 -3.53 12.88 -1.72
N MET A 121 -3.48 13.20 -0.43
CA MET A 121 -4.31 14.24 0.13
C MET A 121 -3.65 15.61 0.01
N GLY A 122 -4.02 16.34 -1.05
CA GLY A 122 -3.60 17.71 -1.30
C GLY A 122 -2.22 17.88 -1.94
N LYS A 123 -2.11 18.91 -2.76
CA LYS A 123 -0.93 19.23 -3.58
C LYS A 123 0.38 19.35 -2.77
N VAL A 124 0.30 19.78 -1.52
CA VAL A 124 1.49 19.96 -0.67
C VAL A 124 2.15 18.62 -0.36
N LEU A 125 1.36 17.59 0.00
CA LEU A 125 1.88 16.25 0.24
C LEU A 125 2.36 15.59 -1.04
N GLU A 126 1.59 15.71 -2.10
CA GLU A 126 1.92 15.20 -3.43
C GLU A 126 3.26 15.73 -3.95
N GLN A 127 3.60 16.99 -3.67
CA GLN A 127 4.88 17.59 -4.08
C GLN A 127 6.06 17.22 -3.18
N LYS A 128 5.80 16.85 -1.91
CA LYS A 128 6.85 16.59 -0.91
C LYS A 128 7.18 15.10 -0.75
N VAL A 129 6.22 14.22 -0.96
CA VAL A 129 6.36 12.79 -0.70
C VAL A 129 5.99 12.00 -1.96
N CYS A 130 7.02 11.52 -2.66
CA CYS A 130 6.86 10.60 -3.79
C CYS A 130 6.84 9.16 -3.26
N VAL A 131 5.67 8.66 -2.89
CA VAL A 131 5.50 7.34 -2.28
C VAL A 131 5.95 6.23 -3.22
N GLU A 132 5.62 6.33 -4.49
CA GLU A 132 6.03 5.37 -5.52
C GLU A 132 7.55 5.32 -5.70
N GLY A 133 8.26 6.41 -5.41
CA GLY A 133 9.73 6.44 -5.38
C GLY A 133 10.34 5.71 -4.18
N MET A 134 9.56 5.47 -3.12
CA MET A 134 10.02 4.83 -1.89
C MET A 134 9.93 3.30 -1.90
N VAL A 135 9.31 2.71 -2.92
CA VAL A 135 9.12 1.26 -3.07
C VAL A 135 9.83 0.72 -4.31
N SER A 136 10.25 -0.53 -4.27
CA SER A 136 10.91 -1.21 -5.41
C SER A 136 9.89 -1.72 -6.43
N ILE A 137 8.70 -2.09 -5.98
CA ILE A 137 7.64 -2.67 -6.80
C ILE A 137 6.37 -1.87 -6.59
N ALA A 138 5.75 -1.44 -7.68
CA ALA A 138 4.43 -0.82 -7.69
C ALA A 138 3.58 -1.50 -8.77
N LEU A 139 2.50 -2.15 -8.38
CA LEU A 139 1.57 -2.82 -9.28
C LEU A 139 0.28 -2.03 -9.37
N ARG A 140 -0.20 -1.79 -10.57
CA ARG A 140 -1.50 -1.15 -10.79
C ARG A 140 -2.58 -2.20 -10.99
N CYS A 141 -3.68 -2.09 -10.24
CA CYS A 141 -4.84 -2.96 -10.44
C CYS A 141 -5.77 -2.35 -11.47
N ILE A 142 -6.00 -3.06 -12.57
CA ILE A 142 -6.98 -2.71 -13.60
C ILE A 142 -8.14 -3.69 -13.61
N THR A 143 -9.25 -3.28 -14.22
CA THR A 143 -10.43 -4.12 -14.44
C THR A 143 -10.88 -4.01 -15.88
N ASP A 144 -11.10 -5.14 -16.52
CA ASP A 144 -11.63 -5.26 -17.88
C ASP A 144 -12.75 -6.32 -17.96
N GLU A 145 -13.10 -6.75 -19.17
CA GLU A 145 -14.14 -7.75 -19.39
C GLU A 145 -13.78 -9.15 -18.84
N GLU A 146 -12.47 -9.46 -18.74
CA GLU A 146 -11.96 -10.73 -18.22
C GLU A 146 -11.83 -10.74 -16.70
N GLY A 147 -11.83 -9.56 -16.05
CA GLY A 147 -11.80 -9.44 -14.60
C GLY A 147 -10.85 -8.39 -14.06
N HIS A 148 -10.14 -8.75 -12.99
CA HIS A 148 -9.17 -7.89 -12.34
C HIS A 148 -7.75 -8.41 -12.59
N HIS A 149 -6.85 -7.50 -12.97
CA HIS A 149 -5.47 -7.82 -13.30
C HIS A 149 -4.50 -6.85 -12.64
N PHE A 150 -3.23 -7.24 -12.52
CA PHE A 150 -2.14 -6.34 -12.17
C PHE A 150 -1.33 -5.99 -13.42
N VAL A 151 -1.02 -4.71 -13.60
CA VAL A 151 0.00 -4.21 -14.51
C VAL A 151 1.32 -4.16 -13.75
N THR A 152 2.36 -4.80 -14.28
CA THR A 152 3.66 -4.98 -13.60
C THR A 152 4.66 -3.89 -13.92
N ASN A 153 4.59 -3.32 -15.13
CA ASN A 153 5.45 -2.23 -15.57
C ASN A 153 4.68 -1.22 -16.42
N SER A 154 5.02 0.05 -16.26
CA SER A 154 4.36 1.15 -16.96
C SER A 154 4.87 1.30 -18.40
N GLY A 155 3.94 1.60 -19.30
CA GLY A 155 4.24 2.14 -20.63
C GLY A 155 4.50 3.66 -20.64
N GLY A 156 4.73 4.28 -19.47
CA GLY A 156 4.99 5.72 -19.35
C GLY A 156 3.79 6.59 -18.95
N LYS A 157 2.62 5.98 -18.68
CA LYS A 157 1.39 6.71 -18.31
C LYS A 157 0.88 6.41 -16.90
N ASP A 158 1.52 5.51 -16.19
CA ASP A 158 1.21 5.17 -14.81
C ASP A 158 2.50 4.88 -14.01
N ILE A 159 2.35 4.58 -12.74
CA ILE A 159 3.46 4.40 -11.80
C ILE A 159 3.90 2.94 -11.63
N SER A 160 3.36 2.01 -12.41
CA SER A 160 3.70 0.58 -12.28
C SER A 160 5.17 0.36 -12.60
N LYS A 161 5.83 -0.39 -11.75
CA LYS A 161 7.23 -0.79 -11.91
C LYS A 161 7.51 -2.09 -11.17
N SER A 162 8.40 -2.88 -11.72
CA SER A 162 9.00 -4.05 -11.08
C SER A 162 10.44 -4.23 -11.58
N PRO A 163 11.29 -4.97 -10.85
CA PRO A 163 12.62 -5.36 -11.33
C PRO A 163 12.54 -6.09 -12.68
N GLU A 164 13.62 -5.98 -13.45
CA GLU A 164 13.75 -6.72 -14.72
C GLU A 164 13.59 -8.23 -14.50
N GLU A 165 12.84 -8.88 -15.40
CA GLU A 165 12.65 -10.34 -15.41
C GLU A 165 11.89 -10.92 -14.18
N MET A 166 11.39 -10.09 -13.25
CA MET A 166 10.60 -10.59 -12.11
C MET A 166 9.27 -11.19 -12.55
N PHE A 167 8.62 -10.60 -13.55
CA PHE A 167 7.36 -11.07 -14.11
C PHE A 167 7.50 -11.29 -15.62
N GLU A 168 7.06 -12.45 -16.11
CA GLU A 168 7.11 -12.77 -17.55
C GLU A 168 6.19 -11.85 -18.40
N ASN A 169 5.07 -11.40 -17.83
CA ASN A 169 4.05 -10.66 -18.53
C ASN A 169 3.82 -9.28 -17.92
N LEU A 170 3.48 -8.30 -18.76
CA LEU A 170 3.07 -6.96 -18.32
C LEU A 170 1.75 -6.96 -17.56
N ILE A 171 0.85 -7.90 -17.89
CA ILE A 171 -0.45 -8.07 -17.23
C ILE A 171 -0.48 -9.47 -16.64
N ILE A 172 -0.73 -9.55 -15.34
CA ILE A 172 -0.82 -10.80 -14.59
C ILE A 172 -2.13 -10.83 -13.79
N ASP A 173 -2.52 -12.01 -13.32
CA ASP A 173 -3.71 -12.16 -12.49
C ASP A 173 -3.68 -11.31 -11.22
N ASN A 174 -4.83 -10.82 -10.80
CA ASN A 174 -4.99 -10.09 -9.55
C ASN A 174 -4.91 -11.03 -8.34
N ASP A 175 -3.72 -11.57 -8.09
CA ASP A 175 -3.40 -12.49 -7.01
C ASP A 175 -2.10 -12.12 -6.30
N LEU A 176 -2.22 -11.48 -5.15
CA LEU A 176 -1.06 -11.10 -4.34
C LEU A 176 -0.31 -12.30 -3.74
N LYS A 177 -0.92 -13.49 -3.66
CA LYS A 177 -0.20 -14.68 -3.21
C LYS A 177 0.82 -15.14 -4.26
N VAL A 178 0.45 -15.07 -5.53
CA VAL A 178 1.37 -15.35 -6.65
C VAL A 178 2.48 -14.30 -6.70
N VAL A 179 2.12 -13.02 -6.56
CA VAL A 179 3.09 -11.91 -6.47
C VAL A 179 4.06 -12.10 -5.31
N ASP A 180 3.58 -12.47 -4.11
CA ASP A 180 4.40 -12.72 -2.92
C ASP A 180 5.42 -13.84 -3.18
N THR A 181 4.99 -14.92 -3.82
CA THR A 181 5.86 -16.01 -4.22
C THR A 181 6.94 -15.54 -5.22
N ALA A 182 6.55 -14.82 -6.26
CA ALA A 182 7.49 -14.30 -7.26
C ALA A 182 8.54 -13.35 -6.64
N ILE A 183 8.13 -12.47 -5.72
CA ILE A 183 9.05 -11.57 -5.01
C ILE A 183 10.06 -12.38 -4.18
N ARG A 184 9.58 -13.38 -3.44
CA ARG A 184 10.46 -14.22 -2.59
C ARG A 184 11.45 -15.03 -3.41
N GLU A 185 11.01 -15.62 -4.50
CA GLU A 185 11.87 -16.36 -5.43
C GLU A 185 12.91 -15.44 -6.07
N TYR A 186 12.51 -14.25 -6.51
CA TYR A 186 13.41 -13.30 -7.16
C TYR A 186 14.53 -12.80 -6.24
N TYR A 187 14.20 -12.47 -4.98
CA TYR A 187 15.17 -11.96 -4.01
C TYR A 187 15.80 -13.04 -3.13
N GLY A 188 15.33 -14.28 -3.17
CA GLY A 188 15.83 -15.39 -2.34
C GLY A 188 15.51 -15.24 -0.85
N ILE A 189 14.33 -14.74 -0.49
CA ILE A 189 13.88 -14.43 0.89
C ILE A 189 12.70 -15.28 1.34
#